data_6965e27e02e4fcd2254817d7d513db2a
#
_entry.id   6965e27e02e4fcd2254817d7d513db2a
#
_cell.length_a   1.000
_cell.length_b   1.000
_cell.length_c   1.000
_cell.angle_alpha   90.00
_cell.angle_beta   90.00
_cell.angle_gamma   90.00
#
_symmetry.space_group_name_H-M   'P 1'
#
loop_
_entity.id
_entity.type
_entity.pdbx_description
1 polymer ?
#
loop_
_entity_poly.entity_id
_entity_poly.type
_entity_poly.pdbx_seq_one_letter_code
_entity_poly.pdbx_strand_id
1 'polypeptide(L)'
;LRLVGSEMCIRDRRGAAKNSATVAIITDPNDYALVASRIENGEGFSLDERRWLAGKAFAHTAAYDATINECTAKNWPKPASIEQPVSEGETEVNEAKFPATFTRTWDRAHVLRYGENPHQQASLYLDPLNQNGFAHAEQLGGKPMSYNNYVDADAAWRAVWDFAPQIAVAVVKHNNPCGLAIGATVAEAHKKAHACDPMSAYGGVIAANSKVTMEMAESVRPIFTEVIVAPDYDADALE
;
A
#
# COMPACT_ATOMS: atom_id res chain seq x y z
N LEU A 1 22.02 24.64 7.84
CA LEU A 1 21.93 23.18 7.80
C LEU A 1 23.15 22.64 7.07
N ARG A 2 24.06 21.99 7.79
CA ARG A 2 25.19 21.30 7.18
C ARG A 2 24.73 19.90 6.76
N LEU A 3 24.35 19.73 5.50
CA LEU A 3 24.04 18.43 4.85
C LEU A 3 25.30 17.59 4.52
N VAL A 4 26.49 18.08 4.88
CA VAL A 4 27.79 17.50 4.53
C VAL A 4 27.99 16.06 5.04
N GLY A 5 27.26 15.65 6.09
CA GLY A 5 27.35 14.27 6.62
C GLY A 5 26.51 13.24 5.85
N SER A 6 25.34 13.61 5.34
CA SER A 6 24.44 12.65 4.68
C SER A 6 24.89 12.29 3.26
N GLU A 7 25.39 13.26 2.49
CA GLU A 7 25.91 13.02 1.13
C GLU A 7 27.17 12.14 1.12
N MET A 8 28.07 12.33 2.08
CA MET A 8 29.22 11.42 2.26
C MET A 8 28.75 10.00 2.57
N CYS A 9 27.76 9.83 3.44
CA CYS A 9 27.21 8.51 3.76
C CYS A 9 26.59 7.81 2.55
N ILE A 10 25.88 8.53 1.68
CA ILE A 10 25.29 7.96 0.46
C ILE A 10 26.39 7.51 -0.51
N ARG A 11 27.38 8.35 -0.76
CA ARG A 11 28.52 7.99 -1.61
C ARG A 11 29.27 6.78 -1.06
N ASP A 12 29.51 6.75 0.24
CA ASP A 12 30.25 5.67 0.89
C ASP A 12 29.45 4.35 0.88
N ARG A 13 28.12 4.40 1.10
CA ARG A 13 27.23 3.24 0.95
C ARG A 13 27.28 2.67 -0.47
N ARG A 14 27.15 3.52 -1.49
CA ARG A 14 27.23 3.08 -2.89
C ARG A 14 28.62 2.58 -3.25
N GLY A 15 29.69 3.21 -2.73
CA GLY A 15 31.06 2.77 -2.88
C GLY A 15 31.30 1.38 -2.28
N ALA A 16 30.85 1.15 -1.07
CA ALA A 16 30.93 -0.15 -0.39
C ALA A 16 30.12 -1.23 -1.16
N ALA A 17 28.90 -0.91 -1.60
CA ALA A 17 28.06 -1.83 -2.36
C ALA A 17 28.71 -2.26 -3.69
N LYS A 18 29.36 -1.33 -4.41
CA LYS A 18 30.13 -1.64 -5.63
C LYS A 18 31.28 -2.61 -5.38
N ASN A 19 31.84 -2.59 -4.18
CA ASN A 19 32.95 -3.46 -3.79
C ASN A 19 32.47 -4.75 -3.08
N SER A 20 31.28 -5.24 -3.38
CA SER A 20 30.69 -6.45 -2.79
C SER A 20 31.54 -7.72 -2.95
N ALA A 21 32.51 -7.72 -3.85
CA ALA A 21 33.49 -8.81 -3.95
C ALA A 21 34.27 -9.03 -2.64
N THR A 22 34.52 -7.94 -1.89
CA THR A 22 35.33 -7.97 -0.65
C THR A 22 34.66 -7.28 0.54
N VAL A 23 33.61 -6.49 0.34
CA VAL A 23 32.96 -5.68 1.35
C VAL A 23 31.51 -6.16 1.58
N ALA A 24 31.13 -6.35 2.85
CA ALA A 24 29.75 -6.49 3.26
C ALA A 24 29.24 -5.11 3.73
N ILE A 25 28.21 -4.56 3.07
CA ILE A 25 27.58 -3.30 3.45
C ILE A 25 26.24 -3.57 4.12
N ILE A 26 26.04 -3.07 5.33
CA ILE A 26 24.81 -3.22 6.10
C ILE A 26 24.09 -1.87 6.13
N THR A 27 22.88 -1.82 5.58
CA THR A 27 22.06 -0.59 5.51
C THR A 27 20.73 -0.72 6.25
N ASP A 28 20.38 -1.92 6.70
CA ASP A 28 19.13 -2.22 7.39
C ASP A 28 19.44 -2.70 8.82
N PRO A 29 18.93 -2.02 9.86
CA PRO A 29 19.11 -2.45 11.25
C PRO A 29 18.60 -3.87 11.54
N ASN A 30 17.62 -4.36 10.78
CA ASN A 30 17.11 -5.72 10.91
C ASN A 30 18.16 -6.79 10.58
N ASP A 31 19.21 -6.44 9.85
CA ASP A 31 20.31 -7.36 9.51
C ASP A 31 21.39 -7.40 10.62
N TYR A 32 21.32 -6.57 11.66
CA TYR A 32 22.35 -6.52 12.72
C TYR A 32 22.48 -7.83 13.48
N ALA A 33 21.37 -8.54 13.73
CA ALA A 33 21.42 -9.85 14.38
C ALA A 33 22.20 -10.89 13.56
N LEU A 34 22.05 -10.87 12.23
CA LEU A 34 22.84 -11.71 11.32
C LEU A 34 24.34 -11.37 11.41
N VAL A 35 24.66 -10.07 11.44
CA VAL A 35 26.06 -9.61 11.57
C VAL A 35 26.68 -10.08 12.90
N ALA A 36 25.96 -9.90 14.02
CA ALA A 36 26.41 -10.32 15.32
C ALA A 36 26.68 -11.83 15.39
N SER A 37 25.75 -12.64 14.88
CA SER A 37 25.91 -14.10 14.81
C SER A 37 27.15 -14.52 13.99
N ARG A 38 27.41 -13.87 12.85
CA ARG A 38 28.61 -14.17 12.04
C ARG A 38 29.91 -13.84 12.76
N ILE A 39 29.95 -12.70 13.46
CA ILE A 39 31.12 -12.28 14.25
C ILE A 39 31.35 -13.24 15.42
N GLU A 40 30.33 -13.60 16.16
CA GLU A 40 30.41 -14.52 17.30
C GLU A 40 30.93 -15.91 16.89
N ASN A 41 30.54 -16.38 15.72
CA ASN A 41 30.99 -17.65 15.16
C ASN A 41 32.38 -17.57 14.47
N GLY A 42 32.98 -16.38 14.37
CA GLY A 42 34.21 -16.17 13.62
C GLY A 42 34.06 -16.38 12.11
N GLU A 43 32.83 -16.24 11.60
CA GLU A 43 32.49 -16.44 10.19
C GLU A 43 32.45 -15.12 9.41
N GLY A 44 32.86 -15.15 8.14
CA GLY A 44 32.66 -14.04 7.22
C GLY A 44 31.37 -14.20 6.41
N PHE A 45 31.06 -13.20 5.60
CA PHE A 45 29.97 -13.27 4.62
C PHE A 45 30.46 -13.93 3.33
N SER A 46 29.67 -14.83 2.78
CA SER A 46 29.89 -15.38 1.43
C SER A 46 29.75 -14.30 0.37
N LEU A 47 30.20 -14.57 -0.86
CA LEU A 47 30.06 -13.63 -1.97
C LEU A 47 28.58 -13.33 -2.27
N ASP A 48 27.71 -14.33 -2.20
CA ASP A 48 26.29 -14.17 -2.50
C ASP A 48 25.56 -13.36 -1.42
N GLU A 49 25.92 -13.55 -0.14
CA GLU A 49 25.42 -12.71 0.95
C GLU A 49 25.87 -11.26 0.79
N ARG A 50 27.15 -11.03 0.45
CA ARG A 50 27.64 -9.65 0.19
C ARG A 50 26.95 -8.98 -1.00
N ARG A 51 26.66 -9.74 -2.07
CA ARG A 51 25.89 -9.23 -3.21
C ARG A 51 24.45 -8.92 -2.86
N TRP A 52 23.81 -9.76 -2.04
CA TRP A 52 22.46 -9.52 -1.54
C TRP A 52 22.40 -8.25 -0.67
N LEU A 53 23.35 -8.09 0.26
CA LEU A 53 23.48 -6.89 1.09
C LEU A 53 23.76 -5.63 0.22
N ALA A 54 24.59 -5.75 -0.80
CA ALA A 54 24.83 -4.67 -1.75
C ALA A 54 23.56 -4.29 -2.52
N GLY A 55 22.73 -5.25 -2.89
CA GLY A 55 21.42 -5.02 -3.49
C GLY A 55 20.48 -4.21 -2.57
N LYS A 56 20.43 -4.54 -1.28
CA LYS A 56 19.69 -3.77 -0.26
C LYS A 56 20.22 -2.33 -0.16
N ALA A 57 21.53 -2.13 -0.17
CA ALA A 57 22.13 -0.81 -0.11
C ALA A 57 21.80 0.04 -1.36
N PHE A 58 21.78 -0.54 -2.54
CA PHE A 58 21.36 0.17 -3.76
C PHE A 58 19.87 0.49 -3.73
N ALA A 59 19.00 -0.43 -3.28
CA ALA A 59 17.58 -0.18 -3.13
C ALA A 59 17.32 0.98 -2.15
N HIS A 60 18.02 0.99 -0.99
CA HIS A 60 17.91 2.06 0.00
C HIS A 60 18.30 3.44 -0.58
N THR A 61 19.41 3.52 -1.31
CA THR A 61 19.84 4.80 -1.91
C THR A 61 18.94 5.23 -3.07
N ALA A 62 18.41 4.29 -3.86
CA ALA A 62 17.45 4.60 -4.92
C ALA A 62 16.14 5.17 -4.37
N ALA A 63 15.62 4.60 -3.29
CA ALA A 63 14.42 5.11 -2.60
C ALA A 63 14.65 6.53 -2.05
N TYR A 64 15.82 6.77 -1.46
CA TYR A 64 16.21 8.10 -0.98
C TYR A 64 16.28 9.13 -2.11
N ASP A 65 16.95 8.79 -3.23
CA ASP A 65 17.05 9.68 -4.39
C ASP A 65 15.68 9.93 -5.04
N ALA A 66 14.79 8.93 -5.07
CA ALA A 66 13.42 9.08 -5.56
C ALA A 66 12.61 10.08 -4.71
N THR A 67 12.75 10.00 -3.37
CA THR A 67 12.11 10.94 -2.45
C THR A 67 12.62 12.38 -2.65
N ILE A 68 13.92 12.55 -2.84
CA ILE A 68 14.51 13.87 -3.13
C ILE A 68 13.98 14.39 -4.46
N ASN A 69 13.95 13.55 -5.51
CA ASN A 69 13.45 13.93 -6.81
C ASN A 69 11.99 14.39 -6.76
N GLU A 70 11.12 13.70 -6.04
CA GLU A 70 9.73 14.10 -5.86
C GLU A 70 9.63 15.46 -5.14
N CYS A 71 10.40 15.64 -4.07
CA CYS A 71 10.42 16.89 -3.31
C CYS A 71 10.93 18.07 -4.16
N THR A 72 12.02 17.88 -4.90
CA THR A 72 12.62 18.95 -5.71
C THR A 72 11.78 19.29 -6.92
N ALA A 73 11.20 18.33 -7.59
CA ALA A 73 10.28 18.55 -8.71
C ALA A 73 9.06 19.41 -8.29
N LYS A 74 8.57 19.18 -7.07
CA LYS A 74 7.45 19.93 -6.52
C LYS A 74 7.83 21.37 -6.08
N ASN A 75 9.03 21.54 -5.48
CA ASN A 75 9.39 22.80 -4.79
C ASN A 75 10.36 23.66 -5.63
N TRP A 76 11.03 23.11 -6.62
CA TRP A 76 11.98 23.79 -7.50
C TRP A 76 11.53 23.68 -8.96
N PRO A 77 10.44 24.37 -9.36
CA PRO A 77 9.97 24.33 -10.74
C PRO A 77 11.01 24.94 -11.67
N LYS A 78 10.98 24.53 -12.94
CA LYS A 78 11.83 25.11 -13.99
C LYS A 78 11.61 26.63 -14.05
N PRO A 79 12.68 27.45 -13.98
CA PRO A 79 12.54 28.88 -14.09
C PRO A 79 12.04 29.29 -15.49
N ALA A 80 11.15 30.29 -15.55
CA ALA A 80 10.63 30.82 -16.81
C ALA A 80 11.75 31.28 -17.81
N SER A 81 12.91 31.68 -17.28
CA SER A 81 14.08 32.05 -18.09
C SER A 81 14.71 30.88 -18.86
N ILE A 82 14.35 29.62 -18.54
CA ILE A 82 14.85 28.39 -19.18
C ILE A 82 13.76 27.76 -20.06
N GLU A 83 12.54 28.31 -20.04
CA GLU A 83 11.42 27.82 -20.85
C GLU A 83 11.73 28.05 -22.34
N GLN A 84 11.57 27.00 -23.13
CA GLN A 84 11.59 27.15 -24.58
C GLN A 84 10.22 27.62 -25.07
N PRO A 85 10.16 28.51 -26.05
CA PRO A 85 8.87 28.91 -26.63
C PRO A 85 8.16 27.66 -27.17
N VAL A 86 6.89 27.51 -26.79
CA VAL A 86 6.03 26.43 -27.32
C VAL A 86 5.78 26.70 -28.80
N SER A 87 5.99 25.70 -29.65
CA SER A 87 5.75 25.83 -31.09
C SER A 87 4.25 26.01 -31.36
N GLU A 88 3.91 26.73 -32.44
CA GLU A 88 2.51 26.89 -32.85
C GLU A 88 1.85 25.51 -33.03
N GLY A 89 0.78 25.28 -32.24
CA GLY A 89 0.02 24.01 -32.24
C GLY A 89 0.38 23.01 -31.16
N GLU A 90 1.42 23.26 -30.37
CA GLU A 90 1.73 22.43 -29.20
C GLU A 90 0.99 22.92 -27.96
N THR A 91 0.52 21.97 -27.15
CA THR A 91 -0.12 22.29 -25.87
C THR A 91 0.97 22.54 -24.81
N GLU A 92 0.89 23.69 -24.14
CA GLU A 92 1.77 23.95 -23.00
C GLU A 92 1.58 22.90 -21.91
N VAL A 93 2.66 22.17 -21.60
CA VAL A 93 2.64 21.13 -20.57
C VAL A 93 3.01 21.73 -19.23
N ASN A 94 2.12 21.62 -18.27
CA ASN A 94 2.42 21.97 -16.89
C ASN A 94 3.32 20.88 -16.28
N GLU A 95 4.64 21.05 -16.34
CA GLU A 95 5.64 20.08 -15.85
C GLU A 95 5.52 19.82 -14.33
N ALA A 96 5.00 20.75 -13.56
CA ALA A 96 4.73 20.52 -12.14
C ALA A 96 3.61 19.49 -11.92
N LYS A 97 2.66 19.42 -12.86
CA LYS A 97 1.55 18.45 -12.85
C LYS A 97 1.88 17.18 -13.63
N PHE A 98 2.63 17.31 -14.71
CA PHE A 98 3.01 16.22 -15.63
C PHE A 98 4.54 16.24 -15.85
N PRO A 99 5.35 15.76 -14.90
CA PRO A 99 6.80 15.78 -15.03
C PRO A 99 7.26 14.86 -16.17
N ALA A 100 8.34 15.25 -16.87
CA ALA A 100 8.94 14.43 -17.91
C ALA A 100 9.45 13.07 -17.40
N THR A 101 9.78 12.98 -16.11
CA THR A 101 10.21 11.74 -15.46
C THR A 101 9.45 11.57 -14.16
N PHE A 102 8.83 10.41 -13.98
CA PHE A 102 8.13 10.04 -12.75
C PHE A 102 8.84 8.85 -12.10
N THR A 103 9.33 9.05 -10.88
CA THR A 103 10.01 8.01 -10.09
C THR A 103 9.34 7.88 -8.75
N ARG A 104 8.97 6.66 -8.39
CA ARG A 104 8.35 6.35 -7.10
C ARG A 104 8.80 4.99 -6.59
N THR A 105 8.88 4.84 -5.29
CA THR A 105 9.17 3.56 -4.63
C THR A 105 8.00 3.14 -3.78
N TRP A 106 7.76 1.83 -3.75
CA TRP A 106 6.78 1.18 -2.88
C TRP A 106 7.44 0.04 -2.15
N ASP A 107 7.13 -0.12 -0.88
CA ASP A 107 7.62 -1.20 -0.05
C ASP A 107 6.64 -2.37 -0.07
N ARG A 108 7.17 -3.59 -0.32
CA ARG A 108 6.34 -4.78 -0.29
C ARG A 108 5.91 -5.11 1.14
N ALA A 109 4.61 -5.00 1.41
CA ALA A 109 4.02 -5.37 2.68
C ALA A 109 3.75 -6.87 2.77
N HIS A 110 3.05 -7.44 1.77
CA HIS A 110 2.61 -8.83 1.79
C HIS A 110 2.72 -9.50 0.43
N VAL A 111 3.09 -10.78 0.42
CA VAL A 111 2.83 -11.67 -0.71
C VAL A 111 1.43 -12.25 -0.52
N LEU A 112 0.57 -12.11 -1.53
CA LEU A 112 -0.81 -12.54 -1.45
C LEU A 112 -0.94 -14.03 -1.77
N ARG A 113 -2.10 -14.63 -1.42
CA ARG A 113 -2.36 -16.07 -1.65
C ARG A 113 -2.28 -16.46 -3.13
N TYR A 114 -2.80 -15.60 -4.02
CA TYR A 114 -2.77 -15.73 -5.47
C TYR A 114 -3.13 -14.37 -6.10
N GLY A 115 -2.97 -14.24 -7.42
CA GLY A 115 -3.35 -13.07 -8.19
C GLY A 115 -4.85 -13.05 -8.53
N GLU A 116 -5.20 -12.49 -9.68
CA GLU A 116 -6.59 -12.50 -10.17
C GLU A 116 -7.07 -13.95 -10.39
N ASN A 117 -6.20 -14.81 -10.90
CA ASN A 117 -6.44 -16.24 -11.09
C ASN A 117 -5.50 -17.08 -10.22
N PRO A 118 -5.88 -18.32 -9.84
CA PRO A 118 -5.14 -19.16 -8.90
C PRO A 118 -3.68 -19.46 -9.30
N HIS A 119 -3.35 -19.44 -10.58
CA HIS A 119 -1.99 -19.69 -11.09
C HIS A 119 -1.10 -18.45 -11.12
N GLN A 120 -1.66 -17.26 -10.84
CA GLN A 120 -0.94 -16.00 -10.83
C GLN A 120 -0.42 -15.69 -9.43
N GLN A 121 0.68 -14.94 -9.36
CA GLN A 121 1.22 -14.41 -8.13
C GLN A 121 0.88 -12.92 -8.00
N ALA A 122 0.70 -12.46 -6.77
CA ALA A 122 0.47 -11.06 -6.46
C ALA A 122 1.13 -10.67 -5.15
N SER A 123 1.41 -9.39 -5.00
CA SER A 123 1.93 -8.79 -3.78
C SER A 123 1.30 -7.43 -3.56
N LEU A 124 1.08 -7.09 -2.30
CA LEU A 124 0.70 -5.75 -1.89
C LEU A 124 1.94 -4.92 -1.61
N TYR A 125 1.97 -3.73 -2.19
CA TYR A 125 3.01 -2.73 -1.94
C TYR A 125 2.38 -1.48 -1.34
N LEU A 126 3.05 -0.88 -0.38
CA LEU A 126 2.64 0.35 0.29
C LEU A 126 3.52 1.51 -0.14
N ASP A 127 2.91 2.68 -0.23
CA ASP A 127 3.61 3.94 -0.43
C ASP A 127 4.16 4.42 0.93
N PRO A 128 5.48 4.48 1.15
CA PRO A 128 6.05 4.90 2.42
C PRO A 128 5.76 6.37 2.76
N LEU A 129 5.40 7.18 1.77
CA LEU A 129 5.08 8.60 1.92
C LEU A 129 3.60 8.88 2.14
N ASN A 130 2.73 7.90 1.94
CA ASN A 130 1.29 8.03 2.12
C ASN A 130 0.75 6.85 2.93
N GLN A 131 0.35 7.13 4.16
CA GLN A 131 -0.21 6.14 5.08
C GLN A 131 -1.74 6.07 5.08
N ASN A 132 -2.38 6.72 4.10
CA ASN A 132 -3.82 6.71 3.97
C ASN A 132 -4.27 5.62 3.00
N GLY A 133 -5.53 5.20 3.14
CA GLY A 133 -6.18 4.27 2.23
C GLY A 133 -6.24 2.83 2.75
N PHE A 134 -7.06 2.03 2.08
CA PHE A 134 -7.38 0.66 2.47
C PHE A 134 -6.15 -0.27 2.51
N ALA A 135 -5.12 0.00 1.71
CA ALA A 135 -3.88 -0.80 1.71
C ALA A 135 -3.16 -0.84 3.08
N HIS A 136 -3.40 0.15 3.95
CA HIS A 136 -2.85 0.22 5.30
C HIS A 136 -3.79 -0.34 6.38
N ALA A 137 -4.94 -0.91 5.99
CA ALA A 137 -5.88 -1.48 6.94
C ALA A 137 -5.26 -2.67 7.69
N GLU A 138 -5.52 -2.74 8.99
CA GLU A 138 -5.15 -3.87 9.84
C GLU A 138 -6.12 -5.04 9.61
N GLN A 139 -5.60 -6.23 9.37
CA GLN A 139 -6.40 -7.44 9.30
C GLN A 139 -6.59 -8.02 10.71
N LEU A 140 -7.78 -7.89 11.27
CA LEU A 140 -8.11 -8.32 12.62
C LEU A 140 -8.42 -9.82 12.73
N GLY A 141 -8.69 -10.49 11.63
CA GLY A 141 -9.02 -11.93 11.64
C GLY A 141 -9.09 -12.54 10.26
N GLY A 142 -9.40 -13.85 10.22
CA GLY A 142 -9.62 -14.59 8.99
C GLY A 142 -8.34 -15.04 8.27
N LYS A 143 -8.51 -15.49 7.01
CA LYS A 143 -7.42 -15.96 6.15
C LYS A 143 -6.69 -14.77 5.52
N PRO A 144 -5.39 -14.92 5.17
CA PRO A 144 -4.69 -13.89 4.38
C PRO A 144 -5.47 -13.54 3.11
N MET A 145 -5.54 -12.26 2.77
CA MET A 145 -6.30 -11.77 1.64
C MET A 145 -5.69 -12.20 0.30
N SER A 146 -6.53 -12.39 -0.71
CA SER A 146 -6.15 -12.55 -2.11
C SER A 146 -6.15 -11.19 -2.82
N TYR A 147 -5.63 -11.16 -4.06
CA TYR A 147 -5.74 -9.99 -4.93
C TYR A 147 -7.19 -9.53 -5.10
N ASN A 148 -8.11 -10.47 -5.41
CA ASN A 148 -9.52 -10.15 -5.60
C ASN A 148 -10.16 -9.58 -4.33
N ASN A 149 -9.79 -10.08 -3.14
CA ASN A 149 -10.28 -9.52 -1.89
C ASN A 149 -9.86 -8.04 -1.73
N TYR A 150 -8.60 -7.69 -2.07
CA TYR A 150 -8.14 -6.30 -2.03
C TYR A 150 -8.87 -5.41 -3.05
N VAL A 151 -9.07 -5.89 -4.28
CA VAL A 151 -9.77 -5.13 -5.33
C VAL A 151 -11.23 -4.85 -4.93
N ASP A 152 -11.95 -5.89 -4.48
CA ASP A 152 -13.34 -5.76 -4.06
C ASP A 152 -13.49 -4.90 -2.80
N ALA A 153 -12.57 -5.06 -1.83
CA ALA A 153 -12.58 -4.29 -0.58
C ALA A 153 -12.27 -2.81 -0.81
N ASP A 154 -11.32 -2.46 -1.67
CA ASP A 154 -11.03 -1.08 -2.04
C ASP A 154 -12.21 -0.43 -2.76
N ALA A 155 -12.85 -1.16 -3.68
CA ALA A 155 -14.05 -0.68 -4.36
C ALA A 155 -15.21 -0.44 -3.38
N ALA A 156 -15.47 -1.37 -2.47
CA ALA A 156 -16.49 -1.25 -1.44
C ALA A 156 -16.20 -0.09 -0.47
N TRP A 157 -14.93 0.03 -0.04
CA TRP A 157 -14.49 1.09 0.87
C TRP A 157 -14.69 2.48 0.26
N ARG A 158 -14.27 2.68 -0.96
CA ARG A 158 -14.47 3.97 -1.65
C ARG A 158 -15.95 4.29 -1.82
N ALA A 159 -16.75 3.32 -2.23
CA ALA A 159 -18.19 3.51 -2.46
C ALA A 159 -18.93 3.99 -1.21
N VAL A 160 -18.64 3.47 -0.02
CA VAL A 160 -19.34 3.89 1.20
C VAL A 160 -18.94 5.28 1.67
N TRP A 161 -17.69 5.71 1.41
CA TRP A 161 -17.23 7.04 1.81
C TRP A 161 -17.78 8.18 0.95
N ASP A 162 -18.26 7.90 -0.25
CA ASP A 162 -18.95 8.88 -1.10
C ASP A 162 -20.28 9.34 -0.46
N PHE A 163 -20.80 8.59 0.51
CA PHE A 163 -22.05 8.92 1.24
C PHE A 163 -21.81 9.62 2.59
N ALA A 164 -20.57 9.84 2.99
CA ALA A 164 -20.32 10.53 4.26
C ALA A 164 -20.93 11.95 4.26
N PRO A 165 -21.55 12.40 5.37
CA PRO A 165 -21.52 11.80 6.70
C PRO A 165 -22.64 10.76 6.98
N GLN A 166 -23.44 10.36 5.99
CA GLN A 166 -24.48 9.35 6.18
C GLN A 166 -23.88 7.96 6.42
N ILE A 167 -24.48 7.18 7.29
CA ILE A 167 -24.09 5.78 7.50
C ILE A 167 -24.46 4.98 6.27
N ALA A 168 -23.45 4.39 5.62
CA ALA A 168 -23.59 3.63 4.40
C ALA A 168 -22.91 2.26 4.52
N VAL A 169 -23.50 1.25 3.87
CA VAL A 169 -22.93 -0.08 3.69
C VAL A 169 -23.01 -0.46 2.23
N ALA A 170 -21.93 -1.01 1.69
CA ALA A 170 -21.86 -1.59 0.35
C ALA A 170 -21.53 -3.08 0.44
N VAL A 171 -22.14 -3.87 -0.42
CA VAL A 171 -21.79 -5.27 -0.69
C VAL A 171 -21.26 -5.32 -2.12
N VAL A 172 -20.00 -5.71 -2.28
CA VAL A 172 -19.30 -5.71 -3.57
C VAL A 172 -18.84 -7.11 -3.94
N LYS A 173 -18.95 -7.43 -5.20
CA LYS A 173 -18.45 -8.67 -5.78
C LYS A 173 -17.99 -8.41 -7.22
N HIS A 174 -16.80 -8.92 -7.58
CA HIS A 174 -16.21 -8.69 -8.90
C HIS A 174 -16.09 -7.19 -9.25
N ASN A 175 -15.61 -6.42 -8.27
CA ASN A 175 -15.38 -4.98 -8.37
C ASN A 175 -16.64 -4.12 -8.63
N ASN A 176 -17.82 -4.69 -8.44
CA ASN A 176 -19.09 -3.99 -8.64
C ASN A 176 -20.02 -4.16 -7.42
N PRO A 177 -20.82 -3.15 -7.06
CA PRO A 177 -21.77 -3.28 -5.97
C PRO A 177 -22.94 -4.19 -6.37
N CYS A 178 -23.15 -5.24 -5.57
CA CYS A 178 -24.41 -6.01 -5.58
C CYS A 178 -25.53 -5.22 -4.90
N GLY A 179 -25.17 -4.38 -3.95
CA GLY A 179 -26.05 -3.46 -3.28
C GLY A 179 -25.30 -2.43 -2.46
N LEU A 180 -25.88 -1.26 -2.35
CA LEU A 180 -25.41 -0.15 -1.53
C LEU A 180 -26.60 0.57 -0.94
N ALA A 181 -26.54 0.87 0.35
CA ALA A 181 -27.63 1.56 1.02
C ALA A 181 -27.14 2.42 2.20
N ILE A 182 -27.93 3.43 2.51
CA ILE A 182 -27.82 4.24 3.72
C ILE A 182 -28.88 3.81 4.74
N GLY A 183 -28.56 4.00 6.01
CA GLY A 183 -29.48 3.69 7.11
C GLY A 183 -29.29 4.63 8.31
N ALA A 184 -30.24 4.58 9.24
CA ALA A 184 -30.09 5.25 10.52
C ALA A 184 -29.07 4.54 11.44
N THR A 185 -28.89 3.23 11.22
CA THR A 185 -27.85 2.40 11.86
C THR A 185 -27.08 1.63 10.80
N VAL A 186 -25.87 1.16 11.15
CA VAL A 186 -25.06 0.34 10.26
C VAL A 186 -25.73 -1.01 9.96
N ALA A 187 -26.47 -1.57 10.91
CA ALA A 187 -27.23 -2.80 10.72
C ALA A 187 -28.42 -2.61 9.75
N GLU A 188 -29.13 -1.47 9.83
CA GLU A 188 -30.17 -1.13 8.87
C GLU A 188 -29.60 -0.94 7.46
N ALA A 189 -28.50 -0.20 7.34
CA ALA A 189 -27.82 0.02 6.07
C ALA A 189 -27.39 -1.33 5.44
N HIS A 190 -26.82 -2.26 6.24
CA HIS A 190 -26.46 -3.59 5.77
C HIS A 190 -27.66 -4.38 5.27
N LYS A 191 -28.74 -4.45 6.06
CA LYS A 191 -29.97 -5.19 5.68
C LYS A 191 -30.54 -4.68 4.33
N LYS A 192 -30.54 -3.36 4.13
CA LYS A 192 -30.99 -2.74 2.87
C LYS A 192 -30.04 -3.02 1.72
N ALA A 193 -28.72 -2.88 1.92
CA ALA A 193 -27.72 -3.17 0.89
C ALA A 193 -27.79 -4.62 0.44
N HIS A 194 -27.86 -5.57 1.37
CA HIS A 194 -27.99 -7.00 1.06
C HIS A 194 -29.31 -7.31 0.32
N ALA A 195 -30.41 -6.63 0.66
CA ALA A 195 -31.71 -6.85 0.03
C ALA A 195 -31.77 -6.39 -1.43
N CYS A 196 -30.81 -5.62 -1.94
CA CYS A 196 -30.78 -5.20 -3.33
C CYS A 196 -30.59 -6.41 -4.27
N ASP A 197 -29.68 -7.33 -3.94
CA ASP A 197 -29.45 -8.58 -4.67
C ASP A 197 -28.83 -9.64 -3.74
N PRO A 198 -29.66 -10.36 -2.98
CA PRO A 198 -29.17 -11.36 -2.02
C PRO A 198 -28.43 -12.53 -2.66
N MET A 199 -28.74 -12.86 -3.92
CA MET A 199 -28.07 -13.96 -4.64
C MET A 199 -26.63 -13.58 -5.00
N SER A 200 -26.43 -12.40 -5.56
CA SER A 200 -25.09 -11.92 -5.93
C SER A 200 -24.26 -11.58 -4.70
N ALA A 201 -24.88 -11.14 -3.60
CA ALA A 201 -24.20 -10.80 -2.35
C ALA A 201 -23.51 -11.99 -1.66
N TYR A 202 -23.92 -13.22 -1.95
CA TYR A 202 -23.30 -14.42 -1.37
C TYR A 202 -21.81 -14.54 -1.79
N GLY A 203 -20.92 -14.61 -0.81
CA GLY A 203 -19.47 -14.62 -1.02
C GLY A 203 -18.90 -13.26 -1.46
N GLY A 204 -19.60 -12.17 -1.20
CA GLY A 204 -19.13 -10.83 -1.47
C GLY A 204 -18.26 -10.24 -0.35
N VAL A 205 -17.81 -9.03 -0.57
CA VAL A 205 -17.07 -8.18 0.36
C VAL A 205 -17.99 -7.06 0.84
N ILE A 206 -18.04 -6.83 2.14
CA ILE A 206 -18.86 -5.79 2.77
C ILE A 206 -17.93 -4.65 3.23
N ALA A 207 -18.30 -3.40 2.94
CA ALA A 207 -17.70 -2.23 3.59
C ALA A 207 -18.78 -1.39 4.29
N ALA A 208 -18.41 -0.83 5.43
CA ALA A 208 -19.21 0.16 6.16
C ALA A 208 -18.33 1.40 6.43
N ASN A 209 -18.90 2.61 6.31
CA ASN A 209 -18.23 3.86 6.72
C ASN A 209 -18.48 4.23 8.19
N SER A 210 -19.00 3.31 8.96
CA SER A 210 -19.29 3.44 10.38
C SER A 210 -18.84 2.18 11.12
N LYS A 211 -18.71 2.28 12.43
CA LYS A 211 -18.34 1.17 13.31
C LYS A 211 -19.33 0.00 13.15
N VAL A 212 -18.81 -1.21 12.97
CA VAL A 212 -19.61 -2.44 12.94
C VAL A 212 -20.07 -2.78 14.34
N THR A 213 -21.38 -2.89 14.53
CA THR A 213 -22.01 -3.27 15.80
C THR A 213 -22.38 -4.74 15.83
N MET A 214 -22.60 -5.29 17.04
CA MET A 214 -23.09 -6.66 17.20
C MET A 214 -24.38 -6.90 16.39
N GLU A 215 -25.32 -5.93 16.33
CA GLU A 215 -26.53 -6.07 15.52
C GLU A 215 -26.25 -6.26 14.03
N MET A 216 -25.24 -5.54 13.50
CA MET A 216 -24.81 -5.75 12.12
C MET A 216 -24.16 -7.13 11.97
N ALA A 217 -23.26 -7.51 12.88
CA ALA A 217 -22.58 -8.80 12.85
C ALA A 217 -23.58 -9.97 12.83
N GLU A 218 -24.62 -9.92 13.66
CA GLU A 218 -25.73 -10.90 13.66
C GLU A 218 -26.47 -10.94 12.32
N SER A 219 -26.63 -9.80 11.65
CA SER A 219 -27.28 -9.74 10.33
C SER A 219 -26.40 -10.30 9.20
N VAL A 220 -25.09 -10.25 9.34
CA VAL A 220 -24.10 -10.83 8.40
C VAL A 220 -23.89 -12.32 8.64
N ARG A 221 -23.93 -12.76 9.90
CA ARG A 221 -23.59 -14.14 10.33
C ARG A 221 -24.22 -15.27 9.48
N PRO A 222 -25.50 -15.22 9.05
CA PRO A 222 -26.08 -16.26 8.21
C PRO A 222 -25.64 -16.22 6.75
N ILE A 223 -24.88 -15.19 6.34
CA ILE A 223 -24.50 -14.94 4.96
C ILE A 223 -23.00 -15.24 4.81
N PHE A 224 -22.65 -16.12 3.87
CA PHE A 224 -21.23 -16.29 3.56
C PHE A 224 -20.67 -15.00 3.00
N THR A 225 -19.72 -14.40 3.73
CA THR A 225 -19.04 -13.15 3.42
C THR A 225 -17.52 -13.37 3.48
N GLU A 226 -16.79 -12.95 2.47
CA GLU A 226 -15.34 -13.16 2.42
C GLU A 226 -14.57 -12.16 3.27
N VAL A 227 -14.99 -10.88 3.24
CA VAL A 227 -14.31 -9.77 3.94
C VAL A 227 -15.34 -8.76 4.43
N ILE A 228 -15.10 -8.21 5.62
CA ILE A 228 -15.82 -7.05 6.13
C ILE A 228 -14.78 -5.97 6.44
N VAL A 229 -15.01 -4.75 5.94
CA VAL A 229 -14.14 -3.59 6.12
C VAL A 229 -14.91 -2.46 6.81
N ALA A 230 -14.36 -1.90 7.87
CA ALA A 230 -14.96 -0.78 8.58
C ALA A 230 -13.89 0.05 9.32
N PRO A 231 -14.20 1.29 9.74
CA PRO A 231 -13.29 2.10 10.54
C PRO A 231 -13.00 1.48 11.92
N ASP A 232 -13.96 0.73 12.49
CA ASP A 232 -13.87 0.13 13.82
C ASP A 232 -14.93 -0.97 13.99
N TYR A 233 -14.80 -1.77 15.04
CA TYR A 233 -15.70 -2.87 15.39
C TYR A 233 -15.99 -2.85 16.88
N ASP A 234 -17.20 -3.22 17.27
CA ASP A 234 -17.47 -3.57 18.66
C ASP A 234 -16.75 -4.87 19.02
N ALA A 235 -16.22 -4.98 20.24
CA ALA A 235 -15.40 -6.13 20.63
C ALA A 235 -16.16 -7.47 20.53
N ASP A 236 -17.45 -7.47 20.87
CA ASP A 236 -18.36 -8.60 20.75
C ASP A 236 -18.77 -8.93 19.31
N ALA A 237 -18.62 -7.98 18.39
CA ALA A 237 -18.86 -8.20 16.97
C ALA A 237 -17.69 -8.90 16.25
N LEU A 238 -16.51 -8.95 16.88
CA LEU A 238 -15.33 -9.62 16.35
C LEU A 238 -15.26 -11.11 16.76
N GLU A 239 -15.95 -11.52 17.84
CA GLU A 239 -16.06 -12.90 18.32
C GLU A 239 -17.06 -13.75 17.49
#